data_5837909c182c045269a2cd7f04193067
#
_entry.id   5837909c182c045269a2cd7f04193067
#
_cell.length_a   1.000
_cell.length_b   1.000
_cell.length_c   1.000
_cell.angle_alpha   90.00
_cell.angle_beta   90.00
_cell.angle_gamma   90.00
#
_symmetry.space_group_name_H-M   'P 1'
#
loop_
_entity.id
_entity.type
_entity.pdbx_description
1 polymer ?
#
loop_
_entity_poly.entity_id
_entity_poly.type
_entity_poly.pdbx_seq_one_letter_code
_entity_poly.pdbx_strand_id
1 'polypeptide(L)'
;MRDSTSLGRGRPALGPRRHRSTARVVAILECLDQSARGLNISEMSRKLSIPKSSTHAIVVTLETLDFVNKRKGGRYGLGSRAITLGQERKAARA
;
A
#
# COMPACT_ATOMS: atom_id res chain seq x y z
N MET A 1 20.13 6.05 16.07
CA MET A 1 20.56 6.14 15.66
C MET A 1 20.55 6.26 15.33
N ARG A 2 20.32 6.03 15.29
CA ARG A 2 20.54 6.08 14.69
C ARG A 2 20.24 6.11 14.28
N ASP A 3 19.89 5.96 14.41
CA ASP A 3 19.84 5.91 13.78
C ASP A 3 19.44 5.74 13.44
N SER A 4 19.19 5.39 13.51
CA SER A 4 19.20 5.22 12.98
C SER A 4 18.71 4.82 12.87
N THR A 5 18.49 4.43 13.07
CA THR A 5 18.45 4.14 12.80
C THR A 5 17.93 3.82 12.85
N SER A 6 17.68 3.49 12.99
CA SER A 6 17.57 3.33 12.83
C SER A 6 17.00 3.02 12.75
N LEU A 7 16.64 2.59 12.64
CA LEU A 7 16.38 2.49 12.40
C LEU A 7 15.86 2.34 12.67
N GLY A 8 15.64 2.06 12.90
CA GLY A 8 15.55 2.27 12.92
C GLY A 8 15.03 2.29 13.14
N ARG A 9 15.07 1.96 13.27
CA ARG A 9 14.74 2.47 13.25
C ARG A 9 14.11 2.88 12.72
N GLY A 10 13.83 2.73 12.48
CA GLY A 10 13.66 3.33 11.84
C GLY A 10 12.91 3.85 11.43
N ARG A 11 12.47 4.33 11.37
CA ARG A 11 12.00 5.16 10.88
C ARG A 11 12.36 6.26 10.56
N PRO A 12 12.98 6.64 11.11
CA PRO A 12 13.32 7.89 10.87
C PRO A 12 13.92 8.16 9.72
N ALA A 13 14.58 7.41 9.47
CA ALA A 13 15.34 7.66 8.32
C ALA A 13 14.50 8.09 7.18
N LEU A 14 13.27 7.77 7.24
CA LEU A 14 12.36 8.13 6.19
C LEU A 14 11.73 9.46 6.47
N GLY A 15 12.31 10.51 5.94
CA GLY A 15 11.68 11.80 5.98
C GLY A 15 10.52 11.82 5.03
N PRO A 16 9.48 12.58 5.34
CA PRO A 16 8.26 12.57 4.52
C PRO A 16 8.53 13.00 3.08
N ARG A 17 9.49 13.82 2.85
CA ARG A 17 9.73 14.29 1.50
C ARG A 17 10.48 13.33 0.62
N ARG A 18 11.40 12.58 1.22
CA ARG A 18 12.27 11.73 0.44
C ARG A 18 11.60 10.53 -0.17
N HIS A 19 10.71 9.95 0.58
CA HIS A 19 10.10 8.69 0.15
C HIS A 19 8.59 8.77 0.14
N ARG A 20 8.08 9.90 -0.30
CA ARG A 20 6.64 10.11 -0.34
C ARG A 20 5.92 9.08 -1.19
N SER A 21 6.47 8.80 -2.37
CA SER A 21 5.83 7.83 -3.27
C SER A 21 5.78 6.46 -2.65
N THR A 22 6.88 6.04 -2.03
CA THR A 22 6.94 4.74 -1.39
C THR A 22 5.95 4.65 -0.24
N ALA A 23 5.90 5.69 0.58
CA ALA A 23 4.97 5.72 1.70
C ALA A 23 3.52 5.63 1.23
N ARG A 24 3.21 6.28 0.12
CA ARG A 24 1.87 6.24 -0.44
C ARG A 24 1.49 4.84 -0.92
N VAL A 25 2.45 4.14 -1.52
CA VAL A 25 2.21 2.77 -1.99
C VAL A 25 1.85 1.88 -0.80
N VAL A 26 2.65 1.95 0.25
CA VAL A 26 2.41 1.13 1.44
C VAL A 26 1.06 1.49 2.08
N ALA A 27 0.77 2.78 2.16
CA ALA A 27 -0.49 3.23 2.76
C ALA A 27 -1.70 2.68 1.97
N ILE A 28 -1.59 2.67 0.66
CA ILE A 28 -2.66 2.14 -0.18
C ILE A 28 -2.85 0.65 0.06
N LEU A 29 -1.76 -0.09 0.10
CA LEU A 29 -1.85 -1.53 0.33
C LEU A 29 -2.45 -1.84 1.70
N GLU A 30 -2.03 -1.13 2.72
CA GLU A 30 -2.57 -1.34 4.06
C GLU A 30 -4.04 -0.98 4.13
N CYS A 31 -4.42 0.09 3.45
CA CYS A 31 -5.79 0.53 3.40
C CYS A 31 -6.69 -0.54 2.77
N LEU A 32 -6.22 -1.13 1.68
CA LEU A 32 -6.96 -2.20 1.01
C LEU A 32 -7.02 -3.47 1.84
N ASP A 33 -5.94 -3.75 2.55
CA ASP A 33 -5.89 -4.93 3.41
C ASP A 33 -6.96 -4.86 4.51
N GLN A 34 -7.24 -3.66 4.98
CA GLN A 34 -8.20 -3.46 6.05
C GLN A 34 -9.64 -3.36 5.58
N SER A 35 -9.87 -3.42 4.27
CA SER A 35 -11.20 -3.25 3.71
C SER A 35 -11.65 -4.53 3.03
N ALA A 36 -12.54 -5.26 3.67
CA ALA A 36 -13.02 -6.53 3.12
C ALA A 36 -13.72 -6.35 1.78
N ARG A 37 -14.38 -5.22 1.60
CA ARG A 37 -15.16 -4.98 0.39
C ARG A 37 -14.37 -4.32 -0.72
N GLY A 38 -13.17 -3.86 -0.41
CA GLY A 38 -12.40 -3.08 -1.34
C GLY A 38 -12.80 -1.62 -1.29
N LEU A 39 -12.02 -0.80 -1.98
CA LEU A 39 -12.22 0.65 -2.00
C LEU A 39 -12.07 1.16 -3.42
N ASN A 40 -12.83 2.18 -3.76
CA ASN A 40 -12.62 2.82 -5.05
C ASN A 40 -11.57 3.93 -4.92
N ILE A 41 -11.17 4.50 -6.05
CA ILE A 41 -10.12 5.53 -6.07
C ILE A 41 -10.48 6.73 -5.20
N SER A 42 -11.71 7.18 -5.29
CA SER A 42 -12.13 8.35 -4.50
C SER A 42 -12.07 8.07 -3.01
N GLU A 43 -12.47 6.89 -2.60
CA GLU A 43 -12.43 6.52 -1.19
C GLU A 43 -11.01 6.47 -0.67
N MET A 44 -10.10 5.86 -1.43
CA MET A 44 -8.70 5.80 -1.03
C MET A 44 -8.07 7.18 -0.97
N SER A 45 -8.33 7.99 -1.98
CA SER A 45 -7.81 9.35 -2.05
C SER A 45 -8.22 10.15 -0.82
N ARG A 46 -9.48 10.09 -0.48
CA ARG A 46 -10.01 10.84 0.65
C ARG A 46 -9.49 10.30 1.98
N LYS A 47 -9.49 8.99 2.11
CA LYS A 47 -9.08 8.34 3.35
C LYS A 47 -7.60 8.59 3.66
N LEU A 48 -6.78 8.61 2.64
CA LEU A 48 -5.33 8.74 2.81
C LEU A 48 -4.82 10.15 2.54
N SER A 49 -5.69 11.05 2.17
CA SER A 49 -5.32 12.43 1.83
C SER A 49 -4.26 12.48 0.73
N ILE A 50 -4.45 11.66 -0.29
CA ILE A 50 -3.57 11.62 -1.45
C ILE A 50 -4.37 12.13 -2.65
N PRO A 51 -3.79 12.96 -3.51
CA PRO A 51 -4.50 13.42 -4.70
C PRO A 51 -5.05 12.24 -5.50
N LYS A 52 -6.23 12.42 -6.06
CA LYS A 52 -6.89 11.35 -6.79
C LYS A 52 -6.05 10.85 -7.97
N SER A 53 -5.39 11.77 -8.67
CA SER A 53 -4.53 11.38 -9.79
C SER A 53 -3.37 10.52 -9.35
N SER A 54 -2.74 10.86 -8.22
CA SER A 54 -1.65 10.07 -7.67
C SER A 54 -2.15 8.71 -7.21
N THR A 55 -3.30 8.68 -6.56
CA THR A 55 -3.90 7.43 -6.10
C THR A 55 -4.15 6.50 -7.29
N HIS A 56 -4.75 7.04 -8.34
CA HIS A 56 -5.04 6.26 -9.53
C HIS A 56 -3.76 5.70 -10.16
N ALA A 57 -2.75 6.53 -10.30
CA ALA A 57 -1.49 6.10 -10.91
C ALA A 57 -0.84 4.96 -10.12
N ILE A 58 -0.84 5.07 -8.80
CA ILE A 58 -0.27 4.03 -7.94
C ILE A 58 -1.08 2.74 -8.05
N VAL A 59 -2.39 2.86 -7.98
CA VAL A 59 -3.26 1.68 -8.02
C VAL A 59 -3.12 0.94 -9.35
N VAL A 60 -3.08 1.68 -10.46
CA VAL A 60 -2.92 1.06 -11.77
C VAL A 60 -1.58 0.32 -11.86
N THR A 61 -0.53 0.92 -11.34
CA THR A 61 0.78 0.28 -11.32
C THR A 61 0.74 -1.01 -10.50
N LEU A 62 0.14 -0.95 -9.32
CA LEU A 62 0.03 -2.12 -8.45
C LEU A 62 -0.81 -3.22 -9.09
N GLU A 63 -1.83 -2.81 -9.82
CA GLU A 63 -2.68 -3.78 -10.54
C GLU A 63 -1.86 -4.53 -11.59
N THR A 64 -1.02 -3.80 -12.32
CA THR A 64 -0.14 -4.38 -13.32
C THR A 64 0.81 -5.41 -12.71
N LEU A 65 1.20 -5.18 -11.47
CA LEU A 65 2.12 -6.06 -10.76
C LEU A 65 1.42 -7.16 -9.96
N ASP A 66 0.09 -7.24 -10.07
CA ASP A 66 -0.70 -8.24 -9.36
C ASP A 66 -0.75 -8.04 -7.84
N PHE A 67 -0.40 -6.86 -7.38
CA PHE A 67 -0.52 -6.54 -5.96
C PHE A 67 -1.89 -5.98 -5.61
N VAL A 68 -2.64 -5.55 -6.63
CA VAL A 68 -4.00 -5.03 -6.47
C VAL A 68 -4.82 -5.62 -7.60
N ASN A 69 -6.08 -5.93 -7.35
CA ASN A 69 -6.96 -6.32 -8.43
C ASN A 69 -8.25 -5.53 -8.39
N LYS A 70 -8.84 -5.38 -9.55
CA LYS A 70 -10.08 -4.65 -9.71
C LYS A 70 -11.24 -5.57 -9.44
N ARG A 71 -12.21 -5.08 -8.70
CA ARG A 71 -13.40 -5.81 -8.35
C ARG A 71 -14.62 -5.15 -8.94
N LYS A 72 -15.77 -5.77 -8.76
CA LYS A 72 -17.04 -5.22 -9.21
C LYS A 72 -17.27 -3.83 -8.66
N GLY A 73 -17.91 -2.99 -9.45
CA GLY A 73 -18.29 -1.66 -8.99
C GLY A 73 -17.14 -0.68 -8.91
N GLY A 74 -16.06 -0.94 -9.63
CA GLY A 74 -14.93 -0.01 -9.63
C GLY A 74 -14.13 -0.03 -8.35
N ARG A 75 -14.31 -1.04 -7.53
CA ARG A 75 -13.54 -1.17 -6.29
C ARG A 75 -12.27 -1.96 -6.55
N TYR A 76 -11.30 -1.77 -5.66
CA TYR A 76 -10.02 -2.46 -5.73
C TYR A 76 -9.75 -3.18 -4.43
N GLY A 77 -9.03 -4.27 -4.50
CA GLY A 77 -8.62 -5.01 -3.31
C GLY A 77 -7.22 -5.56 -3.52
N LEU A 78 -6.70 -6.24 -2.51
CA LEU A 78 -5.37 -6.83 -2.62
C LEU A 78 -5.38 -7.92 -3.69
N GLY A 79 -4.33 -7.91 -4.50
CA GLY A 79 -4.14 -8.92 -5.51
C GLY A 79 -3.43 -10.14 -4.97
N SER A 80 -3.35 -11.18 -5.79
CA SER A 80 -2.82 -12.46 -5.37
C SER A 80 -1.37 -12.39 -4.91
N ARG A 81 -0.55 -11.55 -5.55
CA ARG A 81 0.85 -11.45 -5.14
C ARG A 81 1.02 -10.86 -3.76
N ALA A 82 0.18 -9.88 -3.42
CA ALA A 82 0.24 -9.28 -2.09
C ALA A 82 -0.18 -10.29 -1.03
N ILE A 83 -1.23 -11.05 -1.32
CA ILE A 83 -1.74 -12.05 -0.39
C ILE A 83 -0.71 -13.16 -0.19
N THR A 84 -0.16 -13.66 -1.28
CA THR A 84 0.83 -14.72 -1.22
C THR A 84 2.07 -14.30 -0.43
N LEU A 85 2.54 -13.09 -0.68
CA LEU A 85 3.70 -12.58 0.03
C LEU A 85 3.46 -12.53 1.52
N GLY A 86 2.28 -12.08 1.93
CA GLY A 86 1.91 -12.03 3.34
C GLY A 86 1.85 -13.41 3.96
N GLN A 87 1.31 -14.37 3.24
CA GLN A 87 1.20 -15.74 3.73
C GLN A 87 2.55 -16.41 3.85
N GLU A 88 3.43 -16.20 2.87
CA GLU A 88 4.77 -16.77 2.91
C GLU A 88 5.55 -16.25 4.10
N ARG A 89 5.44 -14.97 4.36
CA ARG A 89 6.10 -14.37 5.50
C ARG A 89 5.57 -14.95 6.81
N LYS A 90 4.28 -15.14 6.88
CA LYS A 90 3.64 -15.71 8.05
C LYS A 90 4.10 -17.14 8.27
N ALA A 91 4.15 -17.93 7.21
CA ALA A 91 4.59 -19.30 7.29
C ALA A 91 6.05 -19.39 7.72
N ALA A 92 6.89 -18.50 7.22
CA ALA A 92 8.30 -18.49 7.57
C ALA A 92 8.52 -18.21 9.06
N ARG A 93 7.61 -17.50 9.68
CA ARG A 93 7.72 -17.17 11.09
C ARG A 93 7.15 -18.25 11.99
N ALA A 94 6.34 -19.06 11.44
CA ALA A 94 5.75 -20.15 12.20
C ALA A 94 6.73 -21.28 12.33
#